data_abc164d9220e053c80087f41b3334165
#
_entry.id   abc164d9220e053c80087f41b3334165
#
_cell.length_a   1.000
_cell.length_b   1.000
_cell.length_c   1.000
_cell.angle_alpha   90.00
_cell.angle_beta   90.00
_cell.angle_gamma   90.00
#
_symmetry.space_group_name_H-M   'P 1'
#
loop_
_entity.id
_entity.type
_entity.pdbx_description
1 polymer ?
#
loop_
_entity_poly.entity_id
_entity_poly.type
_entity_poly.pdbx_seq_one_letter_code
_entity_poly.pdbx_strand_id
1 'polypeptide(L)'
;MAIDQTTDVIEAYYATWQNGIDSFDEAGLRGMLAEDFVYEGPMAGRRPGVESFTQGLKAFVKTLKGMRMIAQLRNGDEAAFLYDCDVSQPAGTFRFAEFLRIGDGQIHEVKLVFDATEFRKAANP
;
A
#
# COMPACT_ATOMS: atom_id res chain seq x y z
N MET A 1 20.50 10.56 -19.19
CA MET A 1 19.89 9.27 -18.92
C MET A 1 18.53 9.46 -18.28
N ALA A 2 17.53 8.83 -18.83
CA ALA A 2 16.18 8.97 -18.28
C ALA A 2 16.07 8.24 -16.95
N ILE A 3 15.55 8.92 -15.94
CA ILE A 3 15.23 8.28 -14.64
C ILE A 3 13.93 7.51 -14.85
N ASP A 4 13.89 6.27 -14.39
CA ASP A 4 12.66 5.49 -14.42
C ASP A 4 11.69 6.05 -13.38
N GLN A 5 10.72 6.84 -13.83
CA GLN A 5 9.72 7.47 -12.97
C GLN A 5 8.90 6.45 -12.19
N THR A 6 8.67 5.27 -12.77
CA THR A 6 7.96 4.19 -12.09
C THR A 6 8.73 3.73 -10.86
N THR A 7 10.05 3.57 -10.97
CA THR A 7 10.91 3.20 -9.83
C THR A 7 10.84 4.25 -8.73
N ASP A 8 10.99 5.52 -9.09
CA ASP A 8 10.99 6.61 -8.12
C ASP A 8 9.68 6.70 -7.37
N VAL A 9 8.55 6.56 -8.08
CA VAL A 9 7.22 6.60 -7.46
C VAL A 9 7.02 5.43 -6.51
N ILE A 10 7.44 4.22 -6.91
CA ILE A 10 7.31 3.03 -6.07
C ILE A 10 8.13 3.17 -4.79
N GLU A 11 9.41 3.57 -4.90
CA GLU A 11 10.26 3.76 -3.74
C GLU A 11 9.70 4.81 -2.80
N ALA A 12 9.22 5.93 -3.36
CA ALA A 12 8.61 7.00 -2.58
C ALA A 12 7.32 6.52 -1.88
N TYR A 13 6.51 5.71 -2.57
CA TYR A 13 5.28 5.17 -2.01
C TYR A 13 5.55 4.34 -0.75
N TYR A 14 6.44 3.35 -0.83
CA TYR A 14 6.76 2.53 0.34
C TYR A 14 7.45 3.34 1.43
N ALA A 15 8.28 4.31 1.06
CA ALA A 15 8.94 5.17 2.03
C ALA A 15 7.96 5.99 2.88
N THR A 16 6.77 6.31 2.35
CA THR A 16 5.76 7.07 3.11
C THR A 16 5.24 6.30 4.30
N TRP A 17 5.23 4.95 4.27
CA TRP A 17 4.50 4.19 5.29
C TRP A 17 5.23 2.98 5.88
N GLN A 18 6.27 2.47 5.22
CA GLN A 18 6.88 1.17 5.61
C GLN A 18 7.51 1.14 6.99
N ASN A 19 7.85 2.29 7.55
CA ASN A 19 8.52 2.39 8.85
C ASN A 19 7.57 2.73 10.01
N GLY A 20 6.28 2.65 9.80
CA GLY A 20 5.28 2.83 10.85
C GLY A 20 4.76 4.26 10.98
N ILE A 21 3.89 4.46 11.97
CA ILE A 21 3.12 5.71 12.11
C ILE A 21 3.99 6.93 12.42
N ASP A 22 5.08 6.75 13.16
CA ASP A 22 5.92 7.88 13.58
C ASP A 22 6.60 8.58 12.41
N SER A 23 6.82 7.87 11.31
CA SER A 23 7.42 8.42 10.09
C SER A 23 6.45 8.44 8.91
N PHE A 24 5.16 8.23 9.15
CA PHE A 24 4.16 8.21 8.08
C PHE A 24 4.02 9.60 7.44
N ASP A 25 4.26 9.66 6.12
CA ASP A 25 4.20 10.91 5.34
C ASP A 25 2.87 10.97 4.57
N GLU A 26 1.84 11.43 5.25
CA GLU A 26 0.50 11.50 4.65
C GLU A 26 0.46 12.47 3.46
N ALA A 27 1.08 13.63 3.57
CA ALA A 27 1.10 14.62 2.50
C ALA A 27 1.82 14.08 1.25
N GLY A 28 2.96 13.41 1.46
CA GLY A 28 3.70 12.79 0.35
C GLY A 28 2.89 11.69 -0.33
N LEU A 29 2.19 10.86 0.46
CA LEU A 29 1.32 9.82 -0.08
C LEU A 29 0.21 10.43 -0.94
N ARG A 30 -0.51 11.42 -0.43
CA ARG A 30 -1.60 12.07 -1.17
C ARG A 30 -1.11 12.67 -2.48
N GLY A 31 0.09 13.26 -2.47
CA GLY A 31 0.65 13.91 -3.65
C GLY A 31 1.00 12.95 -4.79
N MET A 32 1.22 11.67 -4.48
CA MET A 32 1.57 10.68 -5.52
C MET A 32 0.38 9.86 -6.01
N LEU A 33 -0.80 10.02 -5.42
CA LEU A 33 -2.01 9.33 -5.86
C LEU A 33 -2.73 10.18 -6.90
N ALA A 34 -3.05 9.57 -8.05
CA ALA A 34 -3.71 10.29 -9.14
C ALA A 34 -5.14 10.69 -8.79
N GLU A 35 -5.67 11.69 -9.49
CA GLU A 35 -7.04 12.15 -9.28
C GLU A 35 -8.07 11.04 -9.50
N ASP A 36 -7.79 10.14 -10.44
CA ASP A 36 -8.66 9.00 -10.76
C ASP A 36 -8.31 7.73 -9.98
N PHE A 37 -7.55 7.85 -8.90
CA PHE A 37 -7.05 6.73 -8.12
C PHE A 37 -8.16 5.80 -7.64
N VAL A 38 -7.91 4.48 -7.75
CA VAL A 38 -8.81 3.43 -7.27
C VAL A 38 -8.02 2.40 -6.45
N TYR A 39 -8.60 1.99 -5.35
CA TYR A 39 -8.07 0.91 -4.51
C TYR A 39 -8.99 -0.29 -4.54
N GLU A 40 -8.40 -1.49 -4.51
CA GLU A 40 -9.15 -2.74 -4.40
C GLU A 40 -8.45 -3.66 -3.41
N GLY A 41 -9.21 -4.21 -2.46
CA GLY A 41 -8.67 -5.13 -1.47
C GLY A 41 -9.74 -6.02 -0.87
N PRO A 42 -9.34 -7.06 -0.14
CA PRO A 42 -10.28 -8.09 0.34
C PRO A 42 -11.25 -7.61 1.43
N MET A 43 -10.94 -6.53 2.14
CA MET A 43 -11.84 -6.00 3.16
C MET A 43 -12.74 -4.89 2.63
N ALA A 44 -12.19 -3.98 1.84
CA ALA A 44 -12.92 -2.80 1.37
C ALA A 44 -13.63 -3.03 0.04
N GLY A 45 -13.24 -4.05 -0.73
CA GLY A 45 -13.68 -4.20 -2.10
C GLY A 45 -13.00 -3.18 -3.00
N ARG A 46 -13.65 -2.77 -4.07
CA ARG A 46 -13.13 -1.75 -4.99
C ARG A 46 -13.68 -0.39 -4.62
N ARG A 47 -12.80 0.55 -4.30
CA ARG A 47 -13.20 1.89 -3.85
C ARG A 47 -12.39 2.97 -4.57
N PRO A 48 -13.06 3.97 -5.14
CA PRO A 48 -12.38 5.13 -5.72
C PRO A 48 -11.98 6.12 -4.64
N GLY A 49 -10.95 6.90 -4.94
CA GLY A 49 -10.63 8.10 -4.19
C GLY A 49 -9.43 8.00 -3.26
N VAL A 50 -8.70 9.09 -3.26
CA VAL A 50 -7.48 9.26 -2.46
C VAL A 50 -7.77 9.25 -0.97
N GLU A 51 -8.88 9.88 -0.55
CA GLU A 51 -9.21 10.03 0.87
C GLU A 51 -9.44 8.69 1.56
N SER A 52 -10.28 7.85 0.97
CA SER A 52 -10.61 6.54 1.52
C SER A 52 -9.36 5.66 1.69
N PHE A 53 -8.52 5.63 0.66
CA PHE A 53 -7.28 4.84 0.69
C PHE A 53 -6.31 5.37 1.75
N THR A 54 -6.12 6.69 1.79
CA THR A 54 -5.20 7.33 2.73
C THR A 54 -5.58 7.04 4.17
N GLN A 55 -6.87 7.15 4.50
CA GLN A 55 -7.35 6.88 5.85
C GLN A 55 -7.22 5.41 6.22
N GLY A 56 -7.50 4.50 5.28
CA GLY A 56 -7.34 3.07 5.49
C GLY A 56 -5.89 2.68 5.72
N LEU A 57 -4.99 3.21 4.92
CA LEU A 57 -3.55 2.95 5.08
C LEU A 57 -3.05 3.52 6.41
N LYS A 58 -3.46 4.73 6.77
CA LYS A 58 -3.08 5.34 8.05
C LYS A 58 -3.50 4.47 9.23
N ALA A 59 -4.72 3.94 9.21
CA ALA A 59 -5.21 3.04 10.25
C ALA A 59 -4.36 1.77 10.35
N PHE A 60 -3.99 1.20 9.21
CA PHE A 60 -3.12 0.03 9.16
C PHE A 60 -1.72 0.35 9.71
N VAL A 61 -1.15 1.48 9.29
CA VAL A 61 0.20 1.89 9.68
C VAL A 61 0.32 2.11 11.18
N LYS A 62 -0.76 2.52 11.85
CA LYS A 62 -0.77 2.64 13.32
C LYS A 62 -0.49 1.30 14.01
N THR A 63 -0.78 0.19 13.36
CA THR A 63 -0.53 -1.15 13.90
C THR A 63 0.77 -1.77 13.38
N LEU A 64 1.39 -1.15 12.38
CA LEU A 64 2.56 -1.71 11.71
C LEU A 64 3.79 -1.63 12.60
N LYS A 65 4.44 -2.79 12.81
CA LYS A 65 5.67 -2.91 13.61
C LYS A 65 6.89 -3.08 12.73
N GLY A 66 6.73 -3.64 11.53
CA GLY A 66 7.82 -3.82 10.59
C GLY A 66 7.32 -4.40 9.28
N MET A 67 8.09 -4.18 8.22
CA MET A 67 7.76 -4.67 6.88
C MET A 67 9.02 -5.20 6.21
N ARG A 68 8.89 -6.32 5.50
CA ARG A 68 9.99 -6.95 4.77
C ARG A 68 9.57 -7.22 3.34
N MET A 69 10.22 -6.56 2.39
CA MET A 69 9.99 -6.81 0.96
C MET A 69 10.61 -8.14 0.58
N ILE A 70 9.83 -9.04 -0.02
CA ILE A 70 10.25 -10.39 -0.40
C ILE A 70 10.56 -10.47 -1.88
N ALA A 71 9.68 -9.92 -2.74
CA ALA A 71 9.83 -10.00 -4.18
C ALA A 71 9.23 -8.77 -4.85
N GLN A 72 9.83 -8.38 -5.98
CA GLN A 72 9.38 -7.25 -6.79
C GLN A 72 9.43 -7.65 -8.25
N LEU A 73 8.37 -7.35 -8.99
CA LEU A 73 8.29 -7.58 -10.42
C LEU A 73 7.78 -6.32 -11.11
N ARG A 74 8.26 -6.07 -12.30
CA ARG A 74 7.84 -4.91 -13.10
C ARG A 74 7.52 -5.31 -14.52
N ASN A 75 6.53 -4.66 -15.09
CA ASN A 75 6.13 -4.84 -16.46
C ASN A 75 5.58 -3.51 -16.99
N GLY A 76 6.49 -2.67 -17.52
CA GLY A 76 6.10 -1.35 -18.01
C GLY A 76 5.60 -0.45 -16.90
N ASP A 77 4.36 -0.02 -16.99
CA ASP A 77 3.69 0.86 -16.03
C ASP A 77 3.05 0.09 -14.87
N GLU A 78 3.22 -1.23 -14.84
CA GLU A 78 2.68 -2.07 -13.76
C GLU A 78 3.80 -2.67 -12.93
N ALA A 79 3.55 -2.81 -11.63
CA ALA A 79 4.48 -3.44 -10.72
C ALA A 79 3.74 -4.32 -9.72
N ALA A 80 4.41 -5.38 -9.28
CA ALA A 80 3.85 -6.30 -8.29
C ALA A 80 4.86 -6.53 -7.19
N PHE A 81 4.38 -6.61 -5.95
CA PHE A 81 5.20 -6.75 -4.76
C PHE A 81 4.66 -7.82 -3.85
N LEU A 82 5.57 -8.58 -3.25
CA LEU A 82 5.24 -9.53 -2.20
C LEU A 82 6.01 -9.12 -0.95
N TYR A 83 5.31 -8.93 0.16
CA TYR A 83 5.96 -8.52 1.40
C TYR A 83 5.24 -9.07 2.63
N ASP A 84 5.99 -9.14 3.74
CA ASP A 84 5.44 -9.51 5.05
C ASP A 84 5.40 -8.28 5.94
N CYS A 85 4.30 -8.15 6.70
CA CYS A 85 4.16 -7.12 7.70
C CYS A 85 3.94 -7.74 9.07
N ASP A 86 4.70 -7.25 10.06
CA ASP A 86 4.46 -7.57 11.45
C ASP A 86 3.53 -6.50 12.00
N VAL A 87 2.41 -6.90 12.58
CA VAL A 87 1.40 -5.96 13.09
C VAL A 87 1.04 -6.29 14.54
N SER A 88 0.58 -5.26 15.26
CA SER A 88 0.16 -5.42 16.65
C SER A 88 -1.32 -5.77 16.79
N GLN A 89 -2.13 -5.45 15.77
CA GLN A 89 -3.58 -5.66 15.80
C GLN A 89 -4.12 -5.93 14.39
N PRO A 90 -4.61 -7.14 14.06
CA PRO A 90 -4.46 -8.36 14.86
C PRO A 90 -2.99 -8.74 14.97
N ALA A 91 -2.57 -9.25 16.12
CA ALA A 91 -1.16 -9.54 16.35
C ALA A 91 -0.68 -10.68 15.46
N GLY A 92 0.46 -10.46 14.77
CA GLY A 92 1.06 -11.50 13.94
C GLY A 92 1.81 -10.95 12.73
N THR A 93 2.28 -11.89 11.92
CA THR A 93 2.94 -11.59 10.65
C THR A 93 2.02 -12.02 9.52
N PHE A 94 1.77 -11.10 8.58
CA PHE A 94 0.85 -11.35 7.47
C PHE A 94 1.53 -11.07 6.15
N ARG A 95 1.20 -11.90 5.15
CA ARG A 95 1.75 -11.77 3.80
C ARG A 95 0.78 -11.04 2.88
N PHE A 96 1.31 -10.07 2.14
CA PHE A 96 0.55 -9.25 1.20
C PHE A 96 1.15 -9.35 -0.19
N ALA A 97 0.29 -9.39 -1.20
CA ALA A 97 0.67 -9.15 -2.59
C ALA A 97 0.00 -7.85 -3.03
N GLU A 98 0.78 -6.92 -3.57
CA GLU A 98 0.29 -5.61 -3.97
C GLU A 98 0.64 -5.33 -5.42
N PHE A 99 -0.35 -4.90 -6.20
CA PHE A 99 -0.20 -4.59 -7.62
C PHE A 99 -0.48 -3.11 -7.83
N LEU A 100 0.47 -2.40 -8.44
CA LEU A 100 0.37 -0.98 -8.70
C LEU A 100 0.37 -0.69 -10.18
N ARG A 101 -0.48 0.26 -10.61
CA ARG A 101 -0.42 0.83 -11.96
C ARG A 101 -0.01 2.28 -11.83
N ILE A 102 1.10 2.61 -12.52
CA ILE A 102 1.77 3.91 -12.45
C ILE A 102 1.63 4.59 -13.82
N GLY A 103 1.37 5.88 -13.82
CA GLY A 103 1.35 6.68 -15.04
C GLY A 103 1.58 8.14 -14.72
N ASP A 104 2.36 8.82 -15.55
CA ASP A 104 2.66 10.26 -15.40
C ASP A 104 3.21 10.61 -14.00
N GLY A 105 4.01 9.72 -13.45
CA GLY A 105 4.63 9.93 -12.13
C GLY A 105 3.67 9.79 -10.96
N GLN A 106 2.49 9.21 -11.17
CA GLN A 106 1.48 9.04 -10.13
C GLN A 106 0.94 7.60 -10.11
N ILE A 107 0.40 7.20 -8.96
CA ILE A 107 -0.23 5.88 -8.79
C ILE A 107 -1.72 6.03 -9.13
N HIS A 108 -2.18 5.25 -10.11
CA HIS A 108 -3.59 5.25 -10.54
C HIS A 108 -4.40 4.13 -9.92
N GLU A 109 -3.76 3.02 -9.57
CA GLU A 109 -4.47 1.88 -9.01
C GLU A 109 -3.58 1.09 -8.07
N VAL A 110 -4.15 0.64 -6.95
CA VAL A 110 -3.56 -0.34 -6.05
C VAL A 110 -4.53 -1.48 -5.89
N LYS A 111 -4.08 -2.70 -6.14
CA LYS A 111 -4.83 -3.92 -5.82
C LYS A 111 -4.04 -4.69 -4.77
N LEU A 112 -4.68 -4.99 -3.66
CA LEU A 112 -4.06 -5.68 -2.53
C LEU A 112 -4.72 -7.04 -2.33
N VAL A 113 -3.90 -8.08 -2.17
CA VAL A 113 -4.37 -9.43 -1.91
C VAL A 113 -3.72 -9.93 -0.62
N PHE A 114 -4.53 -10.38 0.31
CA PHE A 114 -4.06 -11.00 1.55
C PHE A 114 -5.18 -11.82 2.17
N ASP A 115 -4.83 -12.70 3.09
CA ASP A 115 -5.83 -13.44 3.87
C ASP A 115 -6.38 -12.51 4.95
N ALA A 116 -7.62 -12.09 4.76
CA ALA A 116 -8.26 -11.09 5.63
C ALA A 116 -8.97 -11.71 6.84
N THR A 117 -8.87 -13.01 7.05
CA THR A 117 -9.61 -13.71 8.12
C THR A 117 -9.41 -13.07 9.50
N GLU A 118 -8.16 -12.89 9.90
CA GLU A 118 -7.86 -12.33 11.23
C GLU A 118 -8.21 -10.83 11.30
N PHE A 119 -8.05 -10.12 10.18
CA PHE A 119 -8.42 -8.70 10.11
C PHE A 119 -9.92 -8.52 10.25
N ARG A 120 -10.73 -9.39 9.63
CA ARG A 120 -12.19 -9.34 9.78
C ARG A 120 -12.63 -9.64 11.20
N LYS A 121 -12.00 -10.59 11.86
CA LYS A 121 -12.29 -10.90 13.28
C LYS A 121 -11.96 -9.72 14.19
N ALA A 122 -10.85 -9.03 13.93
CA ALA A 122 -10.45 -7.87 14.73
C ALA A 122 -11.42 -6.70 14.53
N ALA A 123 -11.97 -6.53 13.33
CA ALA A 123 -12.93 -5.47 13.02
C ALA A 123 -14.33 -5.75 13.58
N ASN A 124 -14.68 -7.04 13.76
CA ASN A 124 -15.99 -7.48 14.25
C ASN A 124 -15.79 -8.51 15.38
N PRO A 125 -15.30 -8.07 16.55
CA PRO A 125 -15.04 -8.96 17.68
C PRO A 125 -16.32 -9.52 18.30
#